data_8c723b77103042da74d21e2cabc9180a
#
_entry.id   8c723b77103042da74d21e2cabc9180a
#
_cell.length_a   1.000
_cell.length_b   1.000
_cell.length_c   1.000
_cell.angle_alpha   90.00
_cell.angle_beta   90.00
_cell.angle_gamma   90.00
#
_symmetry.space_group_name_H-M   'P 1'
#
loop_
_entity.id
_entity.type
_entity.pdbx_description
1 polymer ?
#
loop_
_entity_poly.entity_id
_entity_poly.type
_entity_poly.pdbx_seq_one_letter_code
_entity_poly.pdbx_strand_id
1 'polypeptide(L)'
;MLGVKKINTISRSKKKLKIIIYLISFFTILPVFFFNFPKLLNFSHESIKENLKDNNNINVNSFSKVNYKIFPTPRLSIPNVNFTMGEGIIEIRNSDLEIILNISTLLNSKEVNYKKLLIKKGSSKIDFNNIDQLLAIFYKNKKEITFKKNNLAFFKNKKFFFEINNTLIRVRQLRKEKKLSINGNFLNNKIFINLDTTLKNKNNLTLKIPGLDIMAKIFFQKNNLGKASGFFNLEIYNNFLKFNFTKKDNIKLTDGFIRSKVVNSSVEGEVVFNPNFFLRLDFIPSNLNIEKLFTLIKKNYFSDNVNNLPLLKKINGIFNFKSKLQGKITNKNGEILFENFKVGKNQSFLLNARISEFGKKGKVHFNIVKKINYKKDLIKKIKIMGFLIPSNSKVIFQKILLNGSELSIKKTKEYENKFEEEVVQNYFFNIFYERKINKFLNFFL
;
A
#
# COMPACT_ATOMS: atom_id res chain seq x y z
N MET A 1 53.80 -36.53 67.04
CA MET A 1 52.86 -37.09 66.02
C MET A 1 52.01 -35.99 65.32
N LEU A 2 52.61 -35.03 64.60
CA LEU A 2 51.86 -33.91 63.93
C LEU A 2 52.23 -33.71 62.45
N GLY A 3 52.98 -34.62 61.83
CA GLY A 3 53.50 -34.43 60.47
C GLY A 3 52.72 -35.14 59.33
N VAL A 4 51.86 -36.15 59.62
CA VAL A 4 51.31 -37.05 58.58
C VAL A 4 49.92 -36.55 58.04
N LYS A 5 49.20 -35.71 58.77
CA LYS A 5 47.86 -35.25 58.32
C LYS A 5 47.88 -34.17 57.20
N LYS A 6 48.99 -33.38 57.09
CA LYS A 6 49.07 -32.27 56.09
C LYS A 6 49.35 -32.76 54.68
N ILE A 7 50.05 -33.88 54.49
CA ILE A 7 50.40 -34.39 53.16
C ILE A 7 49.20 -35.04 52.45
N ASN A 8 48.29 -35.69 53.21
CA ASN A 8 47.10 -36.29 52.59
C ASN A 8 46.03 -35.28 52.13
N THR A 9 45.96 -34.10 52.74
CA THR A 9 45.02 -33.05 52.31
C THR A 9 45.47 -32.37 51.04
N ILE A 10 46.76 -32.14 50.83
CA ILE A 10 47.33 -31.54 49.58
C ILE A 10 47.15 -32.50 48.37
N SER A 11 47.33 -33.80 48.58
CA SER A 11 47.11 -34.81 47.54
C SER A 11 45.66 -34.94 47.12
N ARG A 12 44.72 -34.89 48.06
CA ARG A 12 43.27 -34.87 47.78
C ARG A 12 42.81 -33.60 47.05
N SER A 13 43.36 -32.44 47.38
CA SER A 13 43.10 -31.15 46.73
C SER A 13 43.58 -31.17 45.25
N LYS A 14 44.79 -31.68 44.98
CA LYS A 14 45.30 -31.82 43.60
C LYS A 14 44.52 -32.80 42.74
N LYS A 15 43.98 -33.91 43.34
CA LYS A 15 43.07 -34.80 42.61
C LYS A 15 41.74 -34.14 42.29
N LYS A 16 41.13 -33.41 43.20
CA LYS A 16 39.88 -32.66 42.96
C LYS A 16 40.07 -31.60 41.90
N LEU A 17 41.16 -30.86 41.92
CA LEU A 17 41.46 -29.85 40.88
C LEU A 17 41.61 -30.47 39.50
N LYS A 18 42.31 -31.63 39.37
CA LYS A 18 42.40 -32.36 38.11
C LYS A 18 41.03 -32.81 37.60
N ILE A 19 40.15 -33.32 38.45
CA ILE A 19 38.80 -33.72 38.09
C ILE A 19 38.00 -32.53 37.60
N ILE A 20 38.09 -31.36 38.26
CA ILE A 20 37.43 -30.12 37.84
C ILE A 20 37.95 -29.67 36.47
N ILE A 21 39.25 -29.71 36.25
CA ILE A 21 39.86 -29.36 34.94
C ILE A 21 39.36 -30.30 33.83
N TYR A 22 39.31 -31.61 34.08
CA TYR A 22 38.77 -32.57 33.13
C TYR A 22 37.28 -32.37 32.84
N LEU A 23 36.49 -32.05 33.86
CA LEU A 23 35.08 -31.71 33.68
C LEU A 23 34.91 -30.42 32.85
N ILE A 24 35.66 -29.38 33.18
CA ILE A 24 35.63 -28.13 32.40
C ILE A 24 36.08 -28.39 30.94
N SER A 25 37.18 -29.13 30.72
CA SER A 25 37.63 -29.48 29.40
C SER A 25 36.61 -30.33 28.64
N PHE A 26 35.96 -31.27 29.27
CA PHE A 26 34.91 -32.09 28.68
C PHE A 26 33.71 -31.25 28.31
N PHE A 27 33.23 -30.37 29.20
CA PHE A 27 32.10 -29.46 28.93
C PHE A 27 32.42 -28.36 27.91
N THR A 28 33.69 -28.06 27.63
CA THR A 28 34.07 -27.10 26.56
C THR A 28 34.35 -27.83 25.26
N ILE A 29 35.06 -28.96 25.25
CA ILE A 29 35.43 -29.69 24.03
C ILE A 29 34.21 -30.35 23.39
N LEU A 30 33.31 -30.95 24.18
CA LEU A 30 32.16 -31.67 23.68
C LEU A 30 31.20 -30.75 22.87
N PRO A 31 30.81 -29.60 23.35
CA PRO A 31 30.03 -28.63 22.53
C PRO A 31 30.76 -28.17 21.29
N VAL A 32 32.07 -27.88 21.39
CA VAL A 32 32.87 -27.45 20.21
C VAL A 32 32.89 -28.56 19.16
N PHE A 33 33.10 -29.79 19.55
CA PHE A 33 33.02 -30.93 18.63
C PHE A 33 31.64 -31.10 18.04
N PHE A 34 30.61 -31.10 18.90
CA PHE A 34 29.22 -31.24 18.47
C PHE A 34 28.79 -30.20 17.43
N PHE A 35 29.12 -28.95 17.67
CA PHE A 35 28.77 -27.88 16.74
C PHE A 35 29.65 -27.87 15.47
N ASN A 36 30.85 -28.43 15.48
CA ASN A 36 31.71 -28.51 14.30
C ASN A 36 31.50 -29.81 13.50
N PHE A 37 30.95 -30.87 14.12
CA PHE A 37 30.72 -32.16 13.46
C PHE A 37 29.97 -32.02 12.13
N PRO A 38 28.93 -31.19 11.97
CA PRO A 38 28.24 -31.00 10.69
C PRO A 38 29.10 -30.48 9.53
N LYS A 39 30.28 -29.91 9.82
CA LYS A 39 31.26 -29.54 8.76
C LYS A 39 31.82 -30.76 8.04
N LEU A 40 31.87 -31.88 8.72
CA LEU A 40 32.36 -33.14 8.19
C LEU A 40 31.27 -33.91 7.45
N LEU A 41 30.02 -33.47 7.56
CA LEU A 41 28.90 -34.10 6.89
C LEU A 41 28.64 -33.43 5.53
N ASN A 42 28.51 -34.25 4.51
CA ASN A 42 28.02 -33.78 3.21
C ASN A 42 26.49 -33.81 3.21
N PHE A 43 25.88 -32.63 3.29
CA PHE A 43 24.43 -32.52 3.16
C PHE A 43 24.02 -32.74 1.71
N SER A 44 23.15 -33.73 1.46
CA SER A 44 22.63 -34.02 0.13
C SER A 44 21.85 -32.82 -0.42
N HIS A 45 22.16 -32.41 -1.63
CA HIS A 45 21.42 -31.37 -2.33
C HIS A 45 19.95 -31.74 -2.55
N GLU A 46 19.68 -33.02 -2.79
CA GLU A 46 18.33 -33.55 -2.98
C GLU A 46 17.52 -33.46 -1.68
N SER A 47 18.10 -33.93 -0.56
CA SER A 47 17.44 -33.82 0.75
C SER A 47 17.12 -32.38 1.13
N ILE A 48 17.98 -31.41 0.80
CA ILE A 48 17.72 -29.99 1.01
C ILE A 48 16.55 -29.53 0.14
N LYS A 49 16.53 -29.88 -1.13
CA LYS A 49 15.44 -29.49 -2.07
C LYS A 49 14.10 -30.06 -1.64
N GLU A 50 14.03 -31.34 -1.32
CA GLU A 50 12.81 -31.99 -0.85
C GLU A 50 12.28 -31.37 0.43
N ASN A 51 13.13 -31.17 1.43
CA ASN A 51 12.71 -30.50 2.66
C ASN A 51 12.21 -29.07 2.48
N LEU A 52 12.83 -28.29 1.58
CA LEU A 52 12.37 -26.94 1.25
C LEU A 52 11.01 -26.98 0.54
N LYS A 53 10.80 -27.94 -0.35
CA LYS A 53 9.53 -28.13 -1.05
C LYS A 53 8.42 -28.53 -0.08
N ASP A 54 8.65 -29.56 0.77
CA ASP A 54 7.62 -30.13 1.65
C ASP A 54 7.23 -29.23 2.81
N ASN A 55 8.18 -28.45 3.34
CA ASN A 55 7.94 -27.59 4.49
C ASN A 55 7.50 -26.16 4.09
N ASN A 56 7.99 -25.64 2.96
CA ASN A 56 7.77 -24.23 2.61
C ASN A 56 7.29 -24.02 1.16
N ASN A 57 7.02 -25.11 0.42
CA ASN A 57 6.64 -25.05 -0.99
C ASN A 57 7.62 -24.24 -1.84
N ILE A 58 8.93 -24.43 -1.55
CA ILE A 58 10.04 -23.77 -2.24
C ILE A 58 10.67 -24.75 -3.21
N ASN A 59 10.64 -24.41 -4.50
CA ASN A 59 11.32 -25.17 -5.56
C ASN A 59 12.62 -24.46 -5.94
N VAL A 60 13.76 -25.08 -5.60
CA VAL A 60 15.08 -24.56 -5.96
C VAL A 60 15.56 -25.25 -7.23
N ASN A 61 15.83 -24.46 -8.27
CA ASN A 61 16.23 -25.02 -9.56
C ASN A 61 17.65 -25.62 -9.47
N SER A 62 18.62 -24.83 -8.97
CA SER A 62 20.00 -25.27 -8.77
C SER A 62 20.68 -24.40 -7.72
N PHE A 63 21.66 -24.97 -7.04
CA PHE A 63 22.60 -24.23 -6.22
C PHE A 63 23.97 -24.92 -6.31
N SER A 64 25.03 -24.11 -6.31
CA SER A 64 26.39 -24.56 -6.59
C SER A 64 27.10 -25.08 -5.34
N LYS A 65 26.93 -24.40 -4.21
CA LYS A 65 27.69 -24.70 -2.98
C LYS A 65 26.83 -24.49 -1.74
N VAL A 66 26.89 -25.47 -0.84
CA VAL A 66 26.30 -25.39 0.48
C VAL A 66 27.42 -25.23 1.51
N ASN A 67 27.41 -24.14 2.26
CA ASN A 67 28.39 -23.86 3.30
C ASN A 67 27.75 -24.00 4.68
N TYR A 68 28.34 -24.78 5.57
CA TYR A 68 27.93 -24.83 6.96
C TYR A 68 28.57 -23.70 7.76
N LYS A 69 27.78 -23.00 8.60
CA LYS A 69 28.21 -21.93 9.50
C LYS A 69 27.67 -22.18 10.90
N ILE A 70 28.49 -22.00 11.93
CA ILE A 70 28.12 -22.23 13.33
C ILE A 70 27.46 -20.99 13.95
N PHE A 71 28.07 -19.82 13.76
CA PHE A 71 27.62 -18.58 14.40
C PHE A 71 26.72 -17.72 13.51
N PRO A 72 25.75 -17.00 14.12
CA PRO A 72 25.33 -16.99 15.53
C PRO A 72 24.51 -18.24 15.92
N THR A 73 24.05 -19.02 14.95
CA THR A 73 23.34 -20.29 15.10
C THR A 73 23.76 -21.24 13.99
N PRO A 74 23.79 -22.57 14.23
CA PRO A 74 24.09 -23.56 13.19
C PRO A 74 23.18 -23.42 11.99
N ARG A 75 23.78 -23.30 10.79
CA ARG A 75 23.04 -23.06 9.55
C ARG A 75 23.77 -23.51 8.31
N LEU A 76 23.00 -23.87 7.29
CA LEU A 76 23.48 -24.02 5.93
C LEU A 76 23.31 -22.67 5.20
N SER A 77 24.35 -22.24 4.51
CA SER A 77 24.36 -20.99 3.73
C SER A 77 24.58 -21.30 2.26
N ILE A 78 23.64 -20.89 1.42
CA ILE A 78 23.62 -21.13 -0.01
C ILE A 78 23.56 -19.76 -0.69
N PRO A 79 24.66 -19.29 -1.28
CA PRO A 79 24.72 -17.98 -1.94
C PRO A 79 24.10 -18.02 -3.33
N ASN A 80 23.61 -16.88 -3.82
CA ASN A 80 23.14 -16.64 -5.18
C ASN A 80 22.14 -17.68 -5.70
N VAL A 81 21.12 -17.99 -4.90
CA VAL A 81 20.08 -18.96 -5.27
C VAL A 81 18.93 -18.29 -6.00
N ASN A 82 18.47 -18.95 -7.05
CA ASN A 82 17.21 -18.65 -7.72
C ASN A 82 16.21 -19.77 -7.40
N PHE A 83 15.03 -19.39 -6.94
CA PHE A 83 13.99 -20.35 -6.60
C PHE A 83 12.60 -19.76 -6.78
N THR A 84 11.61 -20.63 -6.82
CA THR A 84 10.20 -20.26 -6.88
C THR A 84 9.45 -20.74 -5.65
N MET A 85 8.37 -20.05 -5.30
CA MET A 85 7.46 -20.48 -4.25
C MET A 85 6.05 -20.60 -4.83
N GLY A 86 5.33 -21.64 -4.39
CA GLY A 86 3.94 -21.86 -4.76
C GLY A 86 3.75 -22.06 -6.27
N GLU A 87 4.45 -23.04 -6.83
CA GLU A 87 4.29 -23.38 -8.26
C GLU A 87 4.58 -22.21 -9.23
N GLY A 88 5.54 -21.35 -8.84
CA GLY A 88 5.96 -20.24 -9.69
C GLY A 88 5.23 -18.90 -9.46
N ILE A 89 4.33 -18.82 -8.49
CA ILE A 89 3.60 -17.57 -8.17
C ILE A 89 4.55 -16.47 -7.67
N ILE A 90 5.58 -16.87 -6.90
CA ILE A 90 6.64 -15.98 -6.46
C ILE A 90 7.95 -16.49 -7.07
N GLU A 91 8.57 -15.66 -7.87
CA GLU A 91 9.92 -15.90 -8.41
C GLU A 91 10.93 -15.06 -7.61
N ILE A 92 11.95 -15.71 -7.06
CA ILE A 92 13.00 -15.07 -6.25
C ILE A 92 14.33 -15.28 -6.96
N ARG A 93 15.06 -14.19 -7.17
CA ARG A 93 16.34 -14.19 -7.90
C ARG A 93 17.45 -13.54 -7.07
N ASN A 94 18.68 -14.04 -7.27
CA ASN A 94 19.92 -13.50 -6.71
C ASN A 94 19.87 -13.34 -5.19
N SER A 95 19.33 -14.34 -4.49
CA SER A 95 19.17 -14.32 -3.04
C SER A 95 20.17 -15.24 -2.36
N ASP A 96 20.58 -14.85 -1.15
CA ASP A 96 21.34 -15.72 -0.25
C ASP A 96 20.34 -16.46 0.66
N LEU A 97 20.31 -17.78 0.61
CA LEU A 97 19.44 -18.62 1.45
C LEU A 97 20.24 -19.15 2.64
N GLU A 98 19.77 -18.90 3.86
CA GLU A 98 20.29 -19.49 5.08
C GLU A 98 19.20 -20.38 5.72
N ILE A 99 19.53 -21.65 5.92
CA ILE A 99 18.69 -22.66 6.53
C ILE A 99 19.15 -22.84 7.98
N ILE A 100 18.40 -22.33 8.95
CA ILE A 100 18.74 -22.39 10.37
C ILE A 100 18.38 -23.78 10.89
N LEU A 101 19.38 -24.59 11.21
CA LEU A 101 19.20 -25.99 11.61
C LEU A 101 18.66 -26.11 13.04
N ASN A 102 17.95 -27.20 13.31
CA ASN A 102 17.63 -27.61 14.66
C ASN A 102 18.86 -28.26 15.31
N ILE A 103 19.16 -27.86 16.54
CA ILE A 103 20.34 -28.38 17.27
C ILE A 103 20.25 -29.89 17.45
N SER A 104 19.05 -30.44 17.72
CA SER A 104 18.83 -31.87 17.90
C SER A 104 19.16 -32.73 16.67
N THR A 105 19.27 -32.13 15.49
CA THR A 105 19.48 -32.86 14.22
C THR A 105 20.84 -32.60 13.59
N LEU A 106 21.76 -31.94 14.29
CA LEU A 106 23.09 -31.61 13.77
C LEU A 106 23.93 -32.85 13.42
N LEU A 107 23.66 -33.98 14.03
CA LEU A 107 24.38 -35.24 13.79
C LEU A 107 23.76 -36.08 12.67
N ASN A 108 22.61 -35.69 12.13
CA ASN A 108 21.93 -36.40 11.06
C ASN A 108 22.02 -35.65 9.76
N SER A 109 22.83 -36.14 8.82
CA SER A 109 23.00 -35.53 7.48
C SER A 109 21.96 -35.99 6.46
N LYS A 110 21.25 -37.08 6.73
CA LYS A 110 20.27 -37.66 5.81
C LYS A 110 18.98 -36.85 5.79
N GLU A 111 18.59 -36.23 6.91
CA GLU A 111 17.40 -35.42 7.04
C GLU A 111 17.73 -34.00 7.50
N VAL A 112 17.55 -33.03 6.63
CA VAL A 112 17.76 -31.62 6.95
C VAL A 112 16.56 -31.06 7.69
N ASN A 113 16.51 -31.26 8.99
CA ASN A 113 15.47 -30.64 9.81
C ASN A 113 15.91 -29.25 10.27
N TYR A 114 15.11 -28.23 9.92
CA TYR A 114 15.41 -26.84 10.22
C TYR A 114 14.26 -26.15 10.96
N LYS A 115 14.63 -25.09 11.68
CA LYS A 115 13.69 -24.27 12.44
C LYS A 115 13.13 -23.12 11.60
N LYS A 116 13.99 -22.53 10.75
CA LYS A 116 13.70 -21.27 10.08
C LYS A 116 14.50 -21.11 8.80
N LEU A 117 13.91 -20.43 7.82
CA LEU A 117 14.58 -19.94 6.62
C LEU A 117 14.85 -18.44 6.72
N LEU A 118 16.03 -18.03 6.30
CA LEU A 118 16.40 -16.63 6.18
C LEU A 118 16.89 -16.38 4.75
N ILE A 119 16.13 -15.59 4.00
CA ILE A 119 16.39 -15.19 2.63
C ILE A 119 16.90 -13.76 2.68
N LYS A 120 18.12 -13.54 2.21
CA LYS A 120 18.78 -12.24 2.26
C LYS A 120 19.02 -11.71 0.86
N LYS A 121 18.84 -10.39 0.69
CA LYS A 121 19.02 -9.71 -0.59
C LYS A 121 18.06 -10.25 -1.66
N GLY A 122 18.33 -9.93 -2.93
CA GLY A 122 17.58 -10.42 -4.07
C GLY A 122 16.33 -9.63 -4.39
N SER A 123 15.67 -10.07 -5.43
CA SER A 123 14.39 -9.51 -5.90
C SER A 123 13.35 -10.59 -6.01
N SER A 124 12.13 -10.27 -5.59
CA SER A 124 10.97 -11.17 -5.68
C SER A 124 9.97 -10.57 -6.64
N LYS A 125 9.58 -11.34 -7.66
CA LYS A 125 8.49 -10.97 -8.58
C LYS A 125 7.22 -11.69 -8.16
N ILE A 126 6.14 -10.95 -8.05
CA ILE A 126 4.83 -11.44 -7.62
C ILE A 126 3.81 -11.03 -8.67
N ASP A 127 3.07 -12.00 -9.22
CA ASP A 127 1.93 -11.70 -10.08
C ASP A 127 0.69 -11.41 -9.24
N PHE A 128 0.19 -10.18 -9.32
CA PHE A 128 -0.97 -9.72 -8.57
C PHE A 128 -2.28 -10.41 -8.99
N ASN A 129 -2.34 -11.00 -10.19
CA ASN A 129 -3.48 -11.80 -10.61
C ASN A 129 -3.67 -13.04 -9.71
N ASN A 130 -2.60 -13.52 -9.10
CA ASN A 130 -2.56 -14.70 -8.26
C ASN A 130 -2.56 -14.37 -6.74
N ILE A 131 -3.04 -13.20 -6.33
CA ILE A 131 -2.96 -12.75 -4.92
C ILE A 131 -3.67 -13.70 -3.95
N ASP A 132 -4.75 -14.34 -4.37
CA ASP A 132 -5.46 -15.33 -3.53
C ASP A 132 -4.61 -16.59 -3.30
N GLN A 133 -3.85 -17.01 -4.32
CA GLN A 133 -2.91 -18.12 -4.23
C GLN A 133 -1.67 -17.73 -3.40
N LEU A 134 -1.23 -16.48 -3.47
CA LEU A 134 -0.15 -15.94 -2.63
C LEU A 134 -0.48 -16.13 -1.13
N LEU A 135 -1.69 -15.76 -0.73
CA LEU A 135 -2.14 -15.99 0.65
C LEU A 135 -2.14 -17.49 1.00
N ALA A 136 -2.58 -18.35 0.07
CA ALA A 136 -2.56 -19.80 0.28
C ALA A 136 -1.14 -20.35 0.47
N ILE A 137 -0.12 -19.81 -0.23
CA ILE A 137 1.29 -20.19 -0.01
C ILE A 137 1.70 -19.90 1.42
N PHE A 138 1.40 -18.69 1.93
CA PHE A 138 1.72 -18.34 3.30
C PHE A 138 0.98 -19.22 4.32
N TYR A 139 -0.25 -19.65 4.03
CA TYR A 139 -1.00 -20.57 4.88
C TYR A 139 -0.45 -22.00 4.89
N LYS A 140 0.08 -22.47 3.77
CA LYS A 140 0.66 -23.83 3.66
C LYS A 140 2.04 -23.96 4.32
N ASN A 141 2.78 -22.87 4.49
CA ASN A 141 4.11 -22.90 5.10
C ASN A 141 4.08 -23.49 6.52
N LYS A 142 4.92 -24.49 6.76
CA LYS A 142 5.03 -25.18 8.06
C LYS A 142 6.15 -24.59 8.94
N LYS A 143 7.16 -23.92 8.35
CA LYS A 143 8.31 -23.38 9.04
C LYS A 143 8.39 -21.85 8.89
N GLU A 144 9.03 -21.19 9.84
CA GLU A 144 9.23 -19.73 9.79
C GLU A 144 10.09 -19.33 8.59
N ILE A 145 9.68 -18.27 7.88
CA ILE A 145 10.46 -17.65 6.80
C ILE A 145 10.67 -16.18 7.12
N THR A 146 11.89 -15.71 6.90
CA THR A 146 12.22 -14.28 6.98
C THR A 146 12.97 -13.85 5.74
N PHE A 147 12.49 -12.81 5.07
CA PHE A 147 13.22 -12.10 4.00
C PHE A 147 13.84 -10.84 4.59
N LYS A 148 15.10 -10.56 4.25
CA LYS A 148 15.81 -9.35 4.66
C LYS A 148 16.44 -8.66 3.47
N LYS A 149 16.26 -7.33 3.35
CA LYS A 149 16.80 -6.52 2.26
C LYS A 149 16.43 -7.07 0.89
N ASN A 150 15.18 -7.48 0.73
CA ASN A 150 14.63 -7.98 -0.52
C ASN A 150 13.76 -6.91 -1.17
N ASN A 151 13.69 -6.88 -2.50
CA ASN A 151 12.80 -5.99 -3.23
C ASN A 151 11.61 -6.81 -3.74
N LEU A 152 10.39 -6.36 -3.41
CA LEU A 152 9.15 -7.00 -3.86
C LEU A 152 8.58 -6.22 -5.02
N ALA A 153 8.65 -6.76 -6.22
CA ALA A 153 8.06 -6.17 -7.41
C ALA A 153 6.75 -6.88 -7.76
N PHE A 154 5.67 -6.13 -7.80
CA PHE A 154 4.34 -6.61 -8.15
C PHE A 154 4.05 -6.33 -9.62
N PHE A 155 3.59 -7.35 -10.32
CA PHE A 155 3.22 -7.28 -11.72
C PHE A 155 1.74 -7.59 -11.87
N LYS A 156 1.11 -7.00 -12.88
CA LYS A 156 -0.25 -7.33 -13.31
C LYS A 156 -0.28 -7.46 -14.82
N ASN A 157 -0.74 -8.61 -15.32
CA ASN A 157 -0.73 -8.90 -16.76
C ASN A 157 0.65 -8.65 -17.40
N LYS A 158 1.72 -9.13 -16.75
CA LYS A 158 3.13 -8.95 -17.12
C LYS A 158 3.62 -7.47 -17.09
N LYS A 159 2.78 -6.50 -16.76
CA LYS A 159 3.17 -5.10 -16.61
C LYS A 159 3.55 -4.81 -15.17
N PHE A 160 4.63 -4.05 -14.99
CA PHE A 160 5.04 -3.56 -13.66
C PHE A 160 3.93 -2.70 -13.06
N PHE A 161 3.54 -3.00 -11.81
CA PHE A 161 2.48 -2.28 -11.12
C PHE A 161 3.06 -1.38 -10.02
N PHE A 162 3.75 -1.97 -9.04
CA PHE A 162 4.48 -1.24 -7.99
C PHE A 162 5.54 -2.13 -7.36
N GLU A 163 6.42 -1.52 -6.54
CA GLU A 163 7.40 -2.26 -5.75
C GLU A 163 7.48 -1.74 -4.31
N ILE A 164 7.90 -2.62 -3.43
CA ILE A 164 8.26 -2.32 -2.05
C ILE A 164 9.73 -2.68 -1.89
N ASN A 165 10.57 -1.66 -1.67
CA ASN A 165 12.01 -1.81 -1.61
C ASN A 165 12.51 -2.08 -0.20
N ASN A 166 13.69 -2.70 -0.10
CA ASN A 166 14.41 -2.97 1.14
C ASN A 166 13.52 -3.62 2.22
N THR A 167 12.81 -4.68 1.83
CA THR A 167 11.79 -5.29 2.70
C THR A 167 12.39 -6.17 3.79
N LEU A 168 11.73 -6.15 4.94
CA LEU A 168 11.82 -7.15 5.98
C LEU A 168 10.47 -7.87 6.08
N ILE A 169 10.41 -9.11 5.58
CA ILE A 169 9.19 -9.93 5.63
C ILE A 169 9.41 -11.03 6.66
N ARG A 170 8.42 -11.24 7.51
CA ARG A 170 8.41 -12.33 8.49
C ARG A 170 7.10 -13.10 8.39
N VAL A 171 7.21 -14.37 8.12
CA VAL A 171 6.10 -15.33 8.17
C VAL A 171 6.32 -16.21 9.39
N ARG A 172 5.41 -16.14 10.37
CA ARG A 172 5.49 -16.90 11.62
C ARG A 172 4.24 -17.75 11.80
N GLN A 173 4.44 -18.97 12.22
CA GLN A 173 3.37 -19.83 12.66
C GLN A 173 3.38 -19.91 14.18
N LEU A 174 2.30 -19.48 14.80
CA LEU A 174 1.99 -19.65 16.21
C LEU A 174 1.00 -20.81 16.37
N ARG A 175 0.81 -21.35 17.57
CA ARG A 175 -0.03 -22.56 17.80
C ARG A 175 -1.43 -22.46 17.16
N LYS A 176 -2.08 -21.28 17.20
CA LYS A 176 -3.45 -21.06 16.71
C LYS A 176 -3.57 -19.91 15.69
N GLU A 177 -2.45 -19.31 15.32
CA GLU A 177 -2.42 -18.12 14.45
C GLU A 177 -1.25 -18.18 13.50
N LYS A 178 -1.41 -17.57 12.32
CA LYS A 178 -0.31 -17.27 11.41
C LYS A 178 -0.18 -15.76 11.26
N LYS A 179 1.05 -15.27 11.31
CA LYS A 179 1.34 -13.84 11.20
C LYS A 179 2.30 -13.59 10.04
N LEU A 180 1.90 -12.70 9.16
CA LEU A 180 2.74 -12.11 8.12
C LEU A 180 2.99 -10.65 8.45
N SER A 181 4.24 -10.25 8.53
CA SER A 181 4.59 -8.82 8.62
C SER A 181 5.54 -8.43 7.49
N ILE A 182 5.26 -7.30 6.85
CA ILE A 182 6.09 -6.71 5.80
C ILE A 182 6.40 -5.29 6.20
N ASN A 183 7.68 -4.96 6.32
CA ASN A 183 8.17 -3.61 6.52
C ASN A 183 9.10 -3.28 5.35
N GLY A 184 8.98 -2.11 4.76
CA GLY A 184 9.79 -1.72 3.62
C GLY A 184 9.60 -0.25 3.25
N ASN A 185 10.00 0.11 2.04
CA ASN A 185 9.84 1.45 1.48
C ASN A 185 8.95 1.38 0.24
N PHE A 186 7.86 2.13 0.24
CA PHE A 186 6.92 2.28 -0.85
C PHE A 186 6.83 3.76 -1.24
N LEU A 187 7.11 4.10 -2.51
CA LEU A 187 7.14 5.48 -2.99
C LEU A 187 7.94 6.42 -2.05
N ASN A 188 9.14 5.99 -1.65
CA ASN A 188 10.04 6.69 -0.71
C ASN A 188 9.49 6.86 0.73
N ASN A 189 8.34 6.25 1.06
CA ASN A 189 7.76 6.26 2.39
C ASN A 189 7.87 4.88 3.03
N LYS A 190 8.03 4.83 4.36
CA LYS A 190 7.95 3.58 5.10
C LYS A 190 6.55 2.98 5.01
N ILE A 191 6.47 1.69 4.71
CA ILE A 191 5.23 0.92 4.70
C ILE A 191 5.31 -0.23 5.71
N PHE A 192 4.21 -0.44 6.42
CA PHE A 192 4.03 -1.55 7.37
C PHE A 192 2.75 -2.28 7.01
N ILE A 193 2.86 -3.57 6.75
CA ILE A 193 1.72 -4.45 6.47
C ILE A 193 1.78 -5.60 7.46
N ASN A 194 0.70 -5.83 8.20
CA ASN A 194 0.55 -6.97 9.10
C ASN A 194 -0.73 -7.72 8.75
N LEU A 195 -0.62 -9.03 8.59
CA LEU A 195 -1.75 -9.94 8.41
C LEU A 195 -1.72 -10.97 9.54
N ASP A 196 -2.74 -10.95 10.36
CA ASP A 196 -2.99 -11.93 11.41
C ASP A 196 -4.16 -12.83 10.99
N THR A 197 -3.95 -14.12 11.00
CA THR A 197 -4.95 -15.12 10.62
C THR A 197 -5.17 -16.09 11.75
N THR A 198 -6.42 -16.30 12.13
CA THR A 198 -6.80 -17.32 13.12
C THR A 198 -7.26 -18.63 12.45
N LEU A 199 -7.26 -19.74 13.19
CA LEU A 199 -7.76 -21.04 12.72
C LEU A 199 -9.23 -21.02 12.28
N LYS A 200 -10.02 -20.03 12.72
CA LYS A 200 -11.44 -19.85 12.33
C LYS A 200 -11.60 -19.04 11.04
N ASN A 201 -10.57 -18.95 10.19
CA ASN A 201 -10.56 -18.18 8.93
C ASN A 201 -10.88 -16.69 9.11
N LYS A 202 -10.69 -16.14 10.32
CA LYS A 202 -10.78 -14.72 10.58
C LYS A 202 -9.43 -14.08 10.31
N ASN A 203 -9.42 -13.08 9.46
CA ASN A 203 -8.21 -12.40 9.02
C ASN A 203 -8.30 -10.91 9.40
N ASN A 204 -7.20 -10.40 9.89
CA ASN A 204 -7.03 -8.97 10.18
C ASN A 204 -5.80 -8.47 9.44
N LEU A 205 -6.00 -7.62 8.43
CA LEU A 205 -4.93 -6.97 7.68
C LEU A 205 -4.84 -5.51 8.10
N THR A 206 -3.68 -5.09 8.54
CA THR A 206 -3.37 -3.67 8.82
C THR A 206 -2.29 -3.19 7.87
N LEU A 207 -2.52 -2.06 7.23
CA LEU A 207 -1.56 -1.35 6.39
C LEU A 207 -1.36 0.06 6.94
N LYS A 208 -0.11 0.50 7.06
CA LYS A 208 0.24 1.87 7.48
C LYS A 208 1.33 2.43 6.57
N ILE A 209 1.14 3.67 6.10
CA ILE A 209 2.15 4.46 5.37
C ILE A 209 2.22 5.84 6.05
N PRO A 210 3.02 5.98 7.14
CA PRO A 210 3.01 7.20 7.96
C PRO A 210 3.35 8.47 7.17
N GLY A 211 4.29 8.42 6.24
CA GLY A 211 4.66 9.58 5.42
C GLY A 211 3.57 10.06 4.46
N LEU A 212 2.52 9.25 4.22
CA LEU A 212 1.34 9.63 3.44
C LEU A 212 0.09 9.77 4.32
N ASP A 213 0.23 9.67 5.64
CA ASP A 213 -0.87 9.69 6.61
C ASP A 213 -2.00 8.72 6.23
N ILE A 214 -1.62 7.50 5.82
CA ILE A 214 -2.53 6.44 5.42
C ILE A 214 -2.50 5.30 6.44
N MET A 215 -3.68 4.94 6.95
CA MET A 215 -3.88 3.73 7.74
C MET A 215 -5.13 2.99 7.25
N ALA A 216 -4.96 1.71 6.89
CA ALA A 216 -6.06 0.83 6.52
C ALA A 216 -6.12 -0.38 7.46
N LYS A 217 -7.33 -0.75 7.87
CA LYS A 217 -7.62 -1.98 8.61
C LYS A 217 -8.73 -2.74 7.91
N ILE A 218 -8.48 -3.99 7.59
CA ILE A 218 -9.41 -4.86 6.87
C ILE A 218 -9.63 -6.11 7.71
N PHE A 219 -10.87 -6.35 8.10
CA PHE A 219 -11.29 -7.58 8.76
C PHE A 219 -12.12 -8.39 7.78
N PHE A 220 -11.73 -9.63 7.54
CA PHE A 220 -12.44 -10.47 6.59
C PHE A 220 -12.46 -11.94 7.00
N GLN A 221 -13.51 -12.61 6.56
CA GLN A 221 -13.68 -14.04 6.68
C GLN A 221 -13.85 -14.64 5.29
N LYS A 222 -13.30 -15.81 5.08
CA LYS A 222 -13.50 -16.60 3.88
C LYS A 222 -14.44 -17.75 4.20
N ASN A 223 -15.55 -17.87 3.46
CA ASN A 223 -16.45 -19.00 3.59
C ASN A 223 -15.94 -20.21 2.78
N ASN A 224 -16.59 -21.37 2.97
CA ASN A 224 -16.23 -22.63 2.28
C ASN A 224 -16.37 -22.54 0.75
N LEU A 225 -17.17 -21.61 0.22
CA LEU A 225 -17.37 -21.37 -1.21
C LEU A 225 -16.35 -20.38 -1.81
N GLY A 226 -15.28 -20.04 -1.07
CA GLY A 226 -14.25 -19.12 -1.54
C GLY A 226 -14.64 -17.63 -1.55
N LYS A 227 -15.90 -17.29 -1.19
CA LYS A 227 -16.32 -15.89 -1.07
C LYS A 227 -15.74 -15.30 0.21
N ALA A 228 -15.19 -14.09 0.11
CA ALA A 228 -14.74 -13.34 1.28
C ALA A 228 -15.74 -12.21 1.58
N SER A 229 -15.99 -11.97 2.86
CA SER A 229 -16.80 -10.84 3.32
C SER A 229 -16.16 -10.24 4.56
N GLY A 230 -16.41 -8.96 4.80
CA GLY A 230 -15.83 -8.27 5.93
C GLY A 230 -16.10 -6.78 5.92
N PHE A 231 -15.30 -6.07 6.68
CA PHE A 231 -15.32 -4.61 6.68
C PHE A 231 -13.92 -4.02 6.54
N PHE A 232 -13.88 -2.83 5.98
CA PHE A 232 -12.70 -2.07 5.67
C PHE A 232 -12.80 -0.69 6.29
N ASN A 233 -11.78 -0.30 7.05
CA ASN A 233 -11.63 1.04 7.60
C ASN A 233 -10.37 1.65 6.99
N LEU A 234 -10.50 2.84 6.41
CA LEU A 234 -9.41 3.61 5.85
C LEU A 234 -9.38 5.00 6.48
N GLU A 235 -8.22 5.41 6.90
CA GLU A 235 -7.94 6.76 7.36
C GLU A 235 -6.88 7.37 6.44
N ILE A 236 -7.19 8.53 5.87
CA ILE A 236 -6.28 9.30 5.02
C ILE A 236 -6.43 10.77 5.39
N TYR A 237 -5.34 11.42 5.85
CA TYR A 237 -5.35 12.83 6.24
C TYR A 237 -6.49 13.19 7.21
N ASN A 238 -6.71 12.39 8.26
CA ASN A 238 -7.82 12.54 9.21
C ASN A 238 -9.22 12.45 8.59
N ASN A 239 -9.35 11.83 7.42
CA ASN A 239 -10.63 11.48 6.83
C ASN A 239 -10.87 9.99 7.02
N PHE A 240 -12.02 9.64 7.58
CA PHE A 240 -12.40 8.25 7.87
C PHE A 240 -13.34 7.73 6.79
N LEU A 241 -13.01 6.56 6.27
CA LEU A 241 -13.79 5.83 5.30
C LEU A 241 -14.02 4.42 5.82
N LYS A 242 -15.26 4.01 5.91
CA LYS A 242 -15.63 2.66 6.33
C LYS A 242 -16.58 2.04 5.32
N PHE A 243 -16.43 0.74 5.04
CA PHE A 243 -17.32 -0.06 4.20
C PHE A 243 -17.49 -1.45 4.76
N ASN A 244 -18.64 -2.04 4.50
CA ASN A 244 -18.77 -3.48 4.41
C ASN A 244 -18.41 -3.91 2.99
N PHE A 245 -17.84 -5.11 2.83
CA PHE A 245 -17.52 -5.60 1.51
C PHE A 245 -17.80 -7.09 1.37
N THR A 246 -18.10 -7.48 0.13
CA THR A 246 -18.17 -8.86 -0.31
C THR A 246 -17.31 -9.03 -1.55
N LYS A 247 -16.47 -10.05 -1.58
CA LYS A 247 -15.62 -10.40 -2.72
C LYS A 247 -16.12 -11.70 -3.33
N LYS A 248 -16.44 -11.66 -4.62
CA LYS A 248 -16.58 -12.82 -5.50
C LYS A 248 -15.53 -12.65 -6.62
N ASP A 249 -15.88 -12.15 -7.78
CA ASP A 249 -14.95 -11.78 -8.84
C ASP A 249 -14.44 -10.35 -8.61
N ASN A 250 -15.33 -9.44 -8.28
CA ASN A 250 -15.06 -8.07 -7.87
C ASN A 250 -15.35 -7.90 -6.37
N ILE A 251 -14.83 -6.81 -5.78
CA ILE A 251 -15.21 -6.42 -4.43
C ILE A 251 -16.37 -5.43 -4.52
N LYS A 252 -17.54 -5.85 -4.05
CA LYS A 252 -18.70 -4.97 -3.86
C LYS A 252 -18.59 -4.28 -2.50
N LEU A 253 -18.77 -2.97 -2.46
CA LEU A 253 -18.71 -2.10 -1.28
C LEU A 253 -20.14 -1.65 -0.94
N THR A 254 -20.56 -1.89 0.29
CA THR A 254 -21.90 -1.54 0.78
C THR A 254 -21.83 -0.87 2.15
N ASP A 255 -22.91 -0.20 2.55
CA ASP A 255 -23.07 0.45 3.85
C ASP A 255 -21.86 1.33 4.21
N GLY A 256 -21.29 1.96 3.20
CA GLY A 256 -20.12 2.79 3.35
C GLY A 256 -20.45 4.18 3.82
N PHE A 257 -19.54 4.78 4.56
CA PHE A 257 -19.60 6.20 4.85
C PHE A 257 -18.21 6.83 4.89
N ILE A 258 -18.15 8.09 4.49
CA ILE A 258 -17.03 8.99 4.71
C ILE A 258 -17.40 9.99 5.78
N ARG A 259 -16.50 10.19 6.73
CA ARG A 259 -16.61 11.25 7.74
C ARG A 259 -15.33 12.06 7.79
N SER A 260 -15.45 13.35 7.55
CA SER A 260 -14.32 14.28 7.59
C SER A 260 -14.79 15.71 7.90
N LYS A 261 -13.83 16.59 8.13
CA LYS A 261 -14.09 18.03 8.22
C LYS A 261 -14.55 18.65 6.88
N VAL A 262 -14.39 17.92 5.79
CA VAL A 262 -14.65 18.36 4.41
C VAL A 262 -15.93 17.78 3.86
N VAL A 263 -16.15 16.48 4.05
CA VAL A 263 -17.28 15.75 3.49
C VAL A 263 -17.81 14.73 4.47
N ASN A 264 -19.13 14.69 4.61
CA ASN A 264 -19.84 13.56 5.19
C ASN A 264 -20.76 13.00 4.10
N SER A 265 -20.62 11.71 3.82
CA SER A 265 -21.33 11.06 2.72
C SER A 265 -21.57 9.60 3.03
N SER A 266 -22.72 9.07 2.66
CA SER A 266 -22.84 7.65 2.41
C SER A 266 -22.13 7.30 1.11
N VAL A 267 -21.59 6.10 1.03
CA VAL A 267 -20.78 5.66 -0.11
C VAL A 267 -21.04 4.19 -0.39
N GLU A 268 -21.29 3.87 -1.66
CA GLU A 268 -21.37 2.51 -2.16
C GLU A 268 -20.52 2.37 -3.41
N GLY A 269 -20.24 1.13 -3.83
CA GLY A 269 -19.53 0.96 -5.08
C GLY A 269 -18.87 -0.41 -5.26
N GLU A 270 -17.87 -0.42 -6.10
CA GLU A 270 -17.13 -1.63 -6.43
C GLU A 270 -15.66 -1.37 -6.71
N VAL A 271 -14.83 -2.37 -6.42
CA VAL A 271 -13.42 -2.43 -6.83
C VAL A 271 -13.30 -3.57 -7.83
N VAL A 272 -12.90 -3.23 -9.04
CA VAL A 272 -12.65 -4.17 -10.13
C VAL A 272 -11.16 -4.38 -10.28
N PHE A 273 -10.73 -5.65 -10.37
CA PHE A 273 -9.32 -5.97 -10.52
C PHE A 273 -8.93 -6.35 -11.95
N ASN A 274 -9.85 -6.85 -12.74
CA ASN A 274 -9.59 -7.31 -14.10
C ASN A 274 -10.38 -6.47 -15.13
N PRO A 275 -9.78 -6.09 -16.26
CA PRO A 275 -8.37 -6.28 -16.64
C PRO A 275 -7.40 -5.35 -15.90
N ASN A 276 -7.88 -4.22 -15.36
CA ASN A 276 -7.09 -3.23 -14.65
C ASN A 276 -7.74 -2.89 -13.30
N PHE A 277 -6.93 -2.45 -12.34
CA PHE A 277 -7.45 -1.93 -11.09
C PHE A 277 -8.29 -0.68 -11.36
N PHE A 278 -9.55 -0.73 -10.96
CA PHE A 278 -10.50 0.33 -11.19
C PHE A 278 -11.48 0.45 -10.00
N LEU A 279 -11.69 1.68 -9.55
CA LEU A 279 -12.56 2.00 -8.43
C LEU A 279 -13.79 2.76 -8.93
N ARG A 280 -14.99 2.24 -8.64
CA ARG A 280 -16.26 2.94 -8.90
C ARG A 280 -16.94 3.20 -7.58
N LEU A 281 -17.15 4.47 -7.23
CA LEU A 281 -17.81 4.88 -6.00
C LEU A 281 -18.94 5.84 -6.28
N ASP A 282 -20.08 5.62 -5.64
CA ASP A 282 -21.25 6.48 -5.65
C ASP A 282 -21.35 7.16 -4.27
N PHE A 283 -21.34 8.48 -4.27
CA PHE A 283 -21.40 9.32 -3.09
C PHE A 283 -22.78 9.99 -2.99
N ILE A 284 -23.37 9.97 -1.79
CA ILE A 284 -24.55 10.74 -1.45
C ILE A 284 -24.19 11.70 -0.30
N PRO A 285 -23.58 12.86 -0.61
CA PRO A 285 -23.12 13.80 0.41
C PRO A 285 -24.29 14.37 1.21
N SER A 286 -24.21 14.26 2.53
CA SER A 286 -25.10 14.98 3.46
C SER A 286 -24.51 16.38 3.77
N ASN A 287 -23.19 16.49 3.82
CA ASN A 287 -22.47 17.74 4.00
C ASN A 287 -21.18 17.74 3.15
N LEU A 288 -20.91 18.83 2.45
CA LEU A 288 -19.71 19.04 1.64
C LEU A 288 -19.24 20.48 1.79
N ASN A 289 -18.04 20.65 2.37
CA ASN A 289 -17.36 21.94 2.44
C ASN A 289 -16.36 22.04 1.28
N ILE A 290 -16.78 22.68 0.18
CA ILE A 290 -16.02 22.76 -1.05
C ILE A 290 -14.74 23.59 -0.88
N GLU A 291 -14.77 24.63 -0.06
CA GLU A 291 -13.61 25.48 0.22
C GLU A 291 -12.48 24.68 0.89
N LYS A 292 -12.84 23.91 1.94
CA LYS A 292 -11.87 23.03 2.59
C LYS A 292 -11.38 21.91 1.66
N LEU A 293 -12.27 21.36 0.83
CA LEU A 293 -11.89 20.36 -0.18
C LEU A 293 -10.85 20.93 -1.14
N PHE A 294 -11.10 22.14 -1.65
CA PHE A 294 -10.16 22.79 -2.55
C PHE A 294 -8.82 23.10 -1.87
N THR A 295 -8.84 23.58 -0.63
CA THR A 295 -7.62 23.81 0.17
C THR A 295 -6.77 22.55 0.29
N LEU A 296 -7.43 21.40 0.53
CA LEU A 296 -6.75 20.10 0.58
C LEU A 296 -6.16 19.71 -0.80
N ILE A 297 -6.91 19.90 -1.86
CA ILE A 297 -6.46 19.63 -3.23
C ILE A 297 -5.26 20.52 -3.57
N LYS A 298 -5.35 21.83 -3.29
CA LYS A 298 -4.26 22.79 -3.50
C LYS A 298 -3.00 22.35 -2.76
N LYS A 299 -3.09 22.06 -1.47
CA LYS A 299 -1.97 21.64 -0.64
C LYS A 299 -1.30 20.35 -1.13
N ASN A 300 -2.08 19.36 -1.54
CA ASN A 300 -1.57 18.02 -1.85
C ASN A 300 -1.15 17.84 -3.31
N TYR A 301 -1.67 18.63 -4.25
CA TYR A 301 -1.46 18.42 -5.67
C TYR A 301 -0.86 19.63 -6.41
N PHE A 302 -0.89 20.82 -5.81
CA PHE A 302 -0.39 22.07 -6.42
C PHE A 302 0.68 22.77 -5.59
N SER A 303 1.35 22.05 -4.70
CA SER A 303 2.53 22.51 -3.94
C SER A 303 3.83 22.07 -4.61
N ASP A 304 4.96 22.57 -4.10
CA ASP A 304 6.29 22.20 -4.58
C ASP A 304 6.60 20.70 -4.33
N ASN A 305 6.08 20.12 -3.23
CA ASN A 305 6.28 18.71 -2.85
C ASN A 305 4.99 17.90 -3.03
N VAL A 306 4.77 17.40 -4.24
CA VAL A 306 3.61 16.55 -4.53
C VAL A 306 3.94 15.08 -4.27
N ASN A 307 3.96 14.68 -2.99
CA ASN A 307 4.30 13.31 -2.58
C ASN A 307 3.25 12.26 -3.03
N ASN A 308 2.01 12.66 -3.27
CA ASN A 308 0.89 11.77 -3.58
C ASN A 308 0.63 11.55 -5.07
N LEU A 309 1.30 12.31 -5.93
CA LEU A 309 1.11 12.21 -7.38
C LEU A 309 1.38 10.80 -7.94
N PRO A 310 2.43 10.07 -7.51
CA PRO A 310 2.66 8.71 -7.97
C PRO A 310 1.51 7.77 -7.61
N LEU A 311 0.89 7.94 -6.44
CA LEU A 311 -0.26 7.13 -6.01
C LEU A 311 -1.50 7.47 -6.87
N LEU A 312 -1.77 8.75 -7.10
CA LEU A 312 -2.89 9.21 -7.93
C LEU A 312 -2.82 8.65 -9.35
N LYS A 313 -1.61 8.57 -9.93
CA LYS A 313 -1.39 7.98 -11.27
C LYS A 313 -1.65 6.48 -11.33
N LYS A 314 -1.65 5.78 -10.19
CA LYS A 314 -1.88 4.33 -10.11
C LYS A 314 -3.34 3.98 -9.83
N ILE A 315 -4.14 4.91 -9.32
CA ILE A 315 -5.54 4.67 -8.98
C ILE A 315 -6.42 5.21 -10.11
N ASN A 316 -7.00 4.31 -10.89
CA ASN A 316 -8.03 4.69 -11.86
C ASN A 316 -9.41 4.54 -11.23
N GLY A 317 -10.34 5.44 -11.54
CA GLY A 317 -11.67 5.34 -10.97
C GLY A 317 -12.67 6.37 -11.46
N ILE A 318 -13.93 6.08 -11.16
CA ILE A 318 -15.09 6.95 -11.35
C ILE A 318 -15.75 7.17 -10.00
N PHE A 319 -16.02 8.42 -9.70
CA PHE A 319 -16.64 8.88 -8.47
C PHE A 319 -17.89 9.69 -8.82
N ASN A 320 -19.07 9.11 -8.64
CA ASN A 320 -20.34 9.75 -8.94
C ASN A 320 -20.89 10.43 -7.69
N PHE A 321 -21.40 11.64 -7.84
CA PHE A 321 -22.07 12.40 -6.79
C PHE A 321 -23.56 12.47 -7.07
N LYS A 322 -24.40 12.02 -6.14
CA LYS A 322 -25.86 11.84 -6.30
C LYS A 322 -26.62 12.55 -5.18
N SER A 323 -26.58 13.89 -5.15
CA SER A 323 -27.26 14.69 -4.12
C SER A 323 -27.55 16.08 -4.67
N LYS A 324 -27.58 17.12 -3.80
CA LYS A 324 -27.61 18.54 -4.18
C LYS A 324 -26.45 18.94 -5.10
N LEU A 325 -25.30 18.28 -4.97
CA LEU A 325 -24.21 18.29 -5.91
C LEU A 325 -24.30 17.01 -6.74
N GLN A 326 -24.56 17.15 -8.04
CA GLN A 326 -24.57 16.04 -8.98
C GLN A 326 -23.41 16.19 -9.94
N GLY A 327 -22.77 15.09 -10.29
CA GLY A 327 -21.64 15.11 -11.23
C GLY A 327 -20.78 13.86 -11.11
N LYS A 328 -19.79 13.79 -11.95
CA LYS A 328 -18.87 12.66 -12.02
C LYS A 328 -17.42 13.16 -12.00
N ILE A 329 -16.58 12.57 -11.19
CA ILE A 329 -15.13 12.73 -11.25
C ILE A 329 -14.54 11.44 -11.80
N THR A 330 -13.71 11.56 -12.85
CA THR A 330 -12.96 10.44 -13.42
C THR A 330 -11.48 10.68 -13.18
N ASN A 331 -10.77 9.72 -12.59
CA ASN A 331 -9.32 9.70 -12.55
C ASN A 331 -8.81 8.61 -13.50
N LYS A 332 -8.03 8.99 -14.49
CA LYS A 332 -7.41 8.07 -15.45
C LYS A 332 -5.92 8.39 -15.55
N ASN A 333 -5.08 7.51 -15.00
CA ASN A 333 -3.61 7.64 -15.00
C ASN A 333 -3.10 8.97 -14.40
N GLY A 334 -3.82 9.52 -13.43
CA GLY A 334 -3.51 10.79 -12.80
C GLY A 334 -4.16 12.00 -13.45
N GLU A 335 -4.79 11.88 -14.59
CA GLU A 335 -5.64 12.93 -15.15
C GLU A 335 -7.00 12.91 -14.45
N ILE A 336 -7.43 14.06 -13.92
CA ILE A 336 -8.71 14.19 -13.20
C ILE A 336 -9.67 15.01 -14.07
N LEU A 337 -10.79 14.41 -14.39
CA LEU A 337 -11.89 15.04 -15.13
C LEU A 337 -13.08 15.24 -14.20
N PHE A 338 -13.60 16.46 -14.14
CA PHE A 338 -14.87 16.80 -13.51
C PHE A 338 -15.91 16.97 -14.63
N GLU A 339 -16.91 16.10 -14.60
CA GLU A 339 -17.87 16.03 -15.69
C GLU A 339 -19.29 16.30 -15.17
N ASN A 340 -19.97 17.24 -15.83
CA ASN A 340 -21.38 17.54 -15.61
C ASN A 340 -21.73 17.88 -14.14
N PHE A 341 -20.82 18.61 -13.45
CA PHE A 341 -21.13 19.06 -12.10
C PHE A 341 -22.23 20.13 -12.16
N LYS A 342 -23.38 19.78 -11.58
CA LYS A 342 -24.54 20.66 -11.43
C LYS A 342 -24.60 21.15 -10.01
N VAL A 343 -24.71 22.45 -9.81
CA VAL A 343 -24.71 23.11 -8.51
C VAL A 343 -25.96 24.00 -8.41
N GLY A 344 -26.58 24.04 -7.22
CA GLY A 344 -27.73 24.87 -6.92
C GLY A 344 -29.09 24.15 -7.06
N LYS A 345 -30.12 24.76 -6.44
CA LYS A 345 -31.47 24.17 -6.37
C LYS A 345 -32.08 23.93 -7.76
N ASN A 346 -31.82 24.81 -8.72
CA ASN A 346 -32.41 24.75 -10.07
C ASN A 346 -31.48 24.13 -11.11
N GLN A 347 -30.34 23.53 -10.71
CA GLN A 347 -29.35 22.91 -11.60
C GLN A 347 -28.93 23.82 -12.80
N SER A 348 -29.05 25.14 -12.62
CA SER A 348 -28.80 26.14 -13.67
C SER A 348 -27.32 26.34 -13.98
N PHE A 349 -26.45 25.74 -13.17
CA PHE A 349 -24.99 25.86 -13.27
C PHE A 349 -24.38 24.50 -13.59
N LEU A 350 -23.56 24.47 -14.67
CA LEU A 350 -22.86 23.29 -15.12
C LEU A 350 -21.36 23.59 -15.17
N LEU A 351 -20.57 22.81 -14.43
CA LEU A 351 -19.11 22.89 -14.44
C LEU A 351 -18.52 21.61 -15.02
N ASN A 352 -17.64 21.76 -15.99
CA ASN A 352 -16.69 20.74 -16.38
C ASN A 352 -15.27 21.27 -16.14
N ALA A 353 -14.37 20.44 -15.61
CA ALA A 353 -12.99 20.81 -15.40
C ALA A 353 -12.04 19.64 -15.66
N ARG A 354 -10.78 19.96 -15.97
CA ARG A 354 -9.74 18.99 -16.24
C ARG A 354 -8.45 19.41 -15.53
N ILE A 355 -7.85 18.47 -14.81
CA ILE A 355 -6.54 18.63 -14.19
C ILE A 355 -5.63 17.57 -14.83
N SER A 356 -4.65 18.02 -15.61
CA SER A 356 -3.63 17.15 -16.24
C SER A 356 -2.23 17.46 -15.76
N GLU A 357 -2.03 18.70 -15.26
CA GLU A 357 -0.75 19.21 -14.78
C GLU A 357 -0.84 19.50 -13.28
N PHE A 358 0.14 19.00 -12.54
CA PHE A 358 0.23 19.11 -11.08
C PHE A 358 1.50 19.88 -10.67
N GLY A 359 1.60 20.17 -9.37
CA GLY A 359 2.69 20.96 -8.82
C GLY A 359 2.44 22.47 -8.93
N LYS A 360 3.45 23.28 -8.60
CA LYS A 360 3.34 24.72 -8.49
C LYS A 360 2.90 25.42 -9.79
N LYS A 361 3.27 24.85 -10.94
CA LYS A 361 2.87 25.36 -12.27
C LYS A 361 1.62 24.68 -12.84
N GLY A 362 1.02 23.77 -12.06
CA GLY A 362 -0.16 23.01 -12.48
C GLY A 362 -1.36 23.91 -12.78
N LYS A 363 -2.22 23.45 -13.70
CA LYS A 363 -3.38 24.19 -14.19
C LYS A 363 -4.65 23.36 -14.07
N VAL A 364 -5.74 24.04 -13.74
CA VAL A 364 -7.11 23.49 -13.77
C VAL A 364 -7.84 24.16 -14.93
N HIS A 365 -8.02 23.45 -16.02
CA HIS A 365 -8.85 23.92 -17.13
C HIS A 365 -10.31 23.78 -16.75
N PHE A 366 -11.13 24.80 -17.01
CA PHE A 366 -12.55 24.77 -16.68
C PHE A 366 -13.41 25.28 -17.84
N ASN A 367 -14.65 24.77 -17.85
CA ASN A 367 -15.72 25.22 -18.72
C ASN A 367 -16.99 25.30 -17.87
N ILE A 368 -17.48 26.52 -17.72
CA ILE A 368 -18.64 26.86 -16.91
C ILE A 368 -19.77 27.29 -17.83
N VAL A 369 -20.95 26.73 -17.64
CA VAL A 369 -22.17 27.13 -18.35
C VAL A 369 -23.24 27.47 -17.33
N LYS A 370 -23.85 28.65 -17.43
CA LYS A 370 -25.01 29.01 -16.63
C LYS A 370 -26.11 29.54 -17.55
N LYS A 371 -27.35 29.09 -17.23
CA LYS A 371 -28.58 29.66 -17.76
C LYS A 371 -29.16 30.59 -16.70
N ILE A 372 -29.50 31.82 -17.08
CA ILE A 372 -30.08 32.82 -16.20
C ILE A 372 -31.43 33.20 -16.79
N ASN A 373 -32.49 33.04 -16.02
CA ASN A 373 -33.82 33.53 -16.42
C ASN A 373 -33.89 35.03 -16.14
N TYR A 374 -33.87 35.82 -17.18
CA TYR A 374 -33.95 37.29 -17.12
C TYR A 374 -35.28 37.73 -17.69
N LYS A 375 -36.16 38.27 -16.83
CA LYS A 375 -37.57 38.64 -17.20
C LYS A 375 -38.31 37.49 -17.92
N LYS A 376 -39.63 37.39 -17.76
CA LYS A 376 -40.49 36.20 -18.05
C LYS A 376 -40.18 35.38 -19.35
N ASP A 377 -39.38 35.90 -20.32
CA ASP A 377 -39.19 35.22 -21.61
C ASP A 377 -37.73 35.23 -22.17
N LEU A 378 -36.73 35.78 -21.49
CA LEU A 378 -35.35 35.80 -21.98
C LEU A 378 -34.41 34.95 -21.10
N ILE A 379 -34.03 33.80 -21.62
CA ILE A 379 -32.98 32.98 -21.02
C ILE A 379 -31.62 33.49 -21.53
N LYS A 380 -30.81 34.11 -20.66
CA LYS A 380 -29.42 34.41 -20.99
C LYS A 380 -28.54 33.21 -20.63
N LYS A 381 -27.73 32.75 -21.58
CA LYS A 381 -26.77 31.69 -21.43
C LYS A 381 -25.36 32.26 -21.43
N ILE A 382 -24.63 32.06 -20.34
CA ILE A 382 -23.21 32.44 -20.24
C ILE A 382 -22.38 31.15 -20.28
N LYS A 383 -21.33 31.16 -21.14
CA LYS A 383 -20.32 30.10 -21.15
C LYS A 383 -18.94 30.74 -20.98
N ILE A 384 -18.21 30.28 -19.96
CA ILE A 384 -16.86 30.80 -19.63
C ILE A 384 -15.89 29.63 -19.71
N MET A 385 -14.83 29.81 -20.46
CA MET A 385 -13.75 28.85 -20.61
C MET A 385 -12.42 29.48 -20.21
N GLY A 386 -11.58 28.76 -19.50
CA GLY A 386 -10.30 29.28 -19.05
C GLY A 386 -9.53 28.26 -18.21
N PHE A 387 -8.53 28.77 -17.53
CA PHE A 387 -7.80 27.94 -16.56
C PHE A 387 -7.44 28.74 -15.30
N LEU A 388 -7.36 28.01 -14.20
CA LEU A 388 -6.90 28.47 -12.90
C LEU A 388 -5.51 27.90 -12.64
N ILE A 389 -4.61 28.74 -12.13
CA ILE A 389 -3.32 28.34 -11.56
C ILE A 389 -3.49 28.34 -10.03
N PRO A 390 -3.70 27.18 -9.38
CA PRO A 390 -4.08 27.13 -7.98
C PRO A 390 -3.01 27.67 -7.01
N SER A 391 -1.72 27.58 -7.38
CA SER A 391 -0.62 27.99 -6.52
C SER A 391 -0.67 29.48 -6.17
N ASN A 392 -0.98 30.34 -7.12
CA ASN A 392 -1.09 31.79 -6.96
C ASN A 392 -2.53 32.30 -7.11
N SER A 393 -3.49 31.39 -7.23
CA SER A 393 -4.92 31.68 -7.41
C SER A 393 -5.23 32.55 -8.65
N LYS A 394 -4.38 32.52 -9.67
CA LYS A 394 -4.54 33.28 -10.90
C LYS A 394 -5.52 32.58 -11.84
N VAL A 395 -6.52 33.33 -12.33
CA VAL A 395 -7.51 32.86 -13.31
C VAL A 395 -7.25 33.56 -14.63
N ILE A 396 -7.30 32.82 -15.73
CA ILE A 396 -7.15 33.35 -17.08
C ILE A 396 -8.35 32.88 -17.89
N PHE A 397 -9.11 33.84 -18.44
CA PHE A 397 -10.22 33.55 -19.30
C PHE A 397 -9.76 33.42 -20.74
N GLN A 398 -10.01 32.27 -21.35
CA GLN A 398 -9.69 32.04 -22.76
C GLN A 398 -10.83 32.50 -23.66
N LYS A 399 -12.09 32.27 -23.21
CA LYS A 399 -13.27 32.57 -24.01
C LYS A 399 -14.50 32.79 -23.15
N ILE A 400 -15.25 33.85 -23.42
CA ILE A 400 -16.53 34.14 -22.79
C ILE A 400 -17.59 34.28 -23.87
N LEU A 401 -18.66 33.51 -23.77
CA LEU A 401 -19.79 33.55 -24.70
C LEU A 401 -21.05 34.03 -23.98
N LEU A 402 -21.71 35.03 -24.50
CA LEU A 402 -23.01 35.53 -24.08
C LEU A 402 -24.05 35.18 -25.15
N ASN A 403 -25.03 34.32 -24.84
CA ASN A 403 -26.02 33.84 -25.80
C ASN A 403 -25.44 33.26 -27.10
N GLY A 404 -24.24 32.67 -27.04
CA GLY A 404 -23.52 32.13 -28.19
C GLY A 404 -22.54 33.09 -28.85
N SER A 405 -22.63 34.40 -28.63
CA SER A 405 -21.71 35.42 -29.20
C SER A 405 -20.47 35.57 -28.33
N GLU A 406 -19.30 35.58 -28.94
CA GLU A 406 -18.03 35.70 -28.24
C GLU A 406 -17.73 37.17 -27.88
N LEU A 407 -17.29 37.41 -26.65
CA LEU A 407 -16.81 38.73 -26.25
C LEU A 407 -15.46 39.05 -26.89
N SER A 408 -15.25 40.32 -27.22
CA SER A 408 -13.95 40.77 -27.72
C SER A 408 -12.84 40.54 -26.70
N ILE A 409 -11.61 40.36 -27.20
CA ILE A 409 -10.42 40.13 -26.34
C ILE A 409 -10.25 41.27 -25.32
N LYS A 410 -10.52 42.51 -25.73
CA LYS A 410 -10.44 43.71 -24.86
C LYS A 410 -11.43 43.60 -23.69
N LYS A 411 -12.69 43.25 -23.94
CA LYS A 411 -13.70 43.05 -22.90
C LYS A 411 -13.37 41.85 -22.01
N THR A 412 -12.86 40.78 -22.58
CA THR A 412 -12.45 39.60 -21.82
C THR A 412 -11.33 39.90 -20.81
N LYS A 413 -10.31 40.69 -21.23
CA LYS A 413 -9.24 41.17 -20.35
C LYS A 413 -9.74 42.14 -19.28
N GLU A 414 -10.66 43.04 -19.64
CA GLU A 414 -11.29 43.96 -18.68
C GLU A 414 -12.01 43.20 -17.57
N TYR A 415 -12.75 42.15 -17.89
CA TYR A 415 -13.36 41.27 -16.91
C TYR A 415 -12.34 40.46 -16.09
N GLU A 416 -11.25 40.03 -16.72
CA GLU A 416 -10.14 39.35 -16.04
C GLU A 416 -9.49 40.24 -14.97
N ASN A 417 -9.18 41.50 -15.31
CA ASN A 417 -8.62 42.48 -14.38
C ASN A 417 -9.58 42.81 -13.22
N LYS A 418 -10.85 43.09 -13.51
CA LYS A 418 -11.86 43.27 -12.46
C LYS A 418 -11.99 42.06 -11.56
N PHE A 419 -11.82 40.85 -12.10
CA PHE A 419 -11.85 39.63 -11.37
C PHE A 419 -10.61 39.45 -10.47
N GLU A 420 -9.45 39.90 -10.91
CA GLU A 420 -8.21 39.89 -10.12
C GLU A 420 -8.25 40.86 -8.94
N GLU A 421 -8.81 42.08 -9.10
CA GLU A 421 -8.84 43.11 -8.07
C GLU A 421 -9.79 42.79 -6.90
N GLU A 422 -10.99 42.28 -7.16
CA GLU A 422 -12.01 42.10 -6.09
C GLU A 422 -12.13 40.71 -5.56
N VAL A 423 -11.64 39.70 -6.27
CA VAL A 423 -12.29 38.37 -6.19
C VAL A 423 -11.35 37.21 -6.04
N VAL A 424 -10.08 37.34 -6.38
CA VAL A 424 -9.24 36.20 -6.72
C VAL A 424 -8.97 35.27 -5.54
N GLN A 425 -8.82 35.74 -4.33
CA GLN A 425 -8.46 34.85 -3.24
C GLN A 425 -9.65 34.08 -2.62
N ASN A 426 -10.87 34.64 -2.69
CA ASN A 426 -12.02 34.07 -1.98
C ASN A 426 -13.20 33.64 -2.86
N TYR A 427 -13.32 34.11 -4.10
CA TYR A 427 -14.58 33.95 -4.87
C TYR A 427 -14.57 32.85 -5.93
N PHE A 428 -13.41 32.52 -6.55
CA PHE A 428 -13.37 31.41 -7.51
C PHE A 428 -13.70 30.07 -6.81
N PHE A 429 -13.30 29.92 -5.56
CA PHE A 429 -13.67 28.75 -4.73
C PHE A 429 -15.14 28.80 -4.29
N ASN A 430 -15.71 29.98 -4.26
CA ASN A 430 -17.11 30.21 -3.95
C ASN A 430 -18.04 30.08 -5.17
N ILE A 431 -17.50 29.81 -6.35
CA ILE A 431 -18.26 29.46 -7.56
C ILE A 431 -19.22 28.31 -7.33
N PHE A 432 -18.89 27.40 -6.42
CA PHE A 432 -19.72 26.29 -6.00
C PHE A 432 -20.86 26.69 -5.03
N TYR A 433 -20.89 27.94 -4.52
CA TYR A 433 -21.96 28.45 -3.69
C TYR A 433 -22.89 29.35 -4.50
N GLU A 434 -24.18 28.98 -4.60
CA GLU A 434 -25.17 29.62 -5.45
C GLU A 434 -25.21 31.14 -5.31
N ARG A 435 -25.14 31.68 -4.07
CA ARG A 435 -25.16 33.13 -3.83
C ARG A 435 -23.91 33.87 -4.36
N LYS A 436 -22.75 33.21 -4.33
CA LYS A 436 -21.49 33.83 -4.73
C LYS A 436 -21.26 33.72 -6.23
N ILE A 437 -21.70 32.61 -6.84
CA ILE A 437 -21.80 32.49 -8.30
C ILE A 437 -22.67 33.58 -8.91
N ASN A 438 -23.81 33.86 -8.31
CA ASN A 438 -24.70 34.91 -8.85
C ASN A 438 -24.01 36.29 -8.83
N LYS A 439 -23.25 36.60 -7.78
CA LYS A 439 -22.41 37.83 -7.77
C LYS A 439 -21.38 37.83 -8.89
N PHE A 440 -20.64 36.71 -9.05
CA PHE A 440 -19.65 36.58 -10.13
C PHE A 440 -20.27 36.71 -11.52
N LEU A 441 -21.44 36.12 -11.74
CA LEU A 441 -22.09 36.16 -13.05
C LEU A 441 -22.82 37.47 -13.33
N ASN A 442 -23.22 38.18 -12.28
CA ASN A 442 -23.76 39.54 -12.43
C ASN A 442 -22.70 40.56 -12.96
N PHE A 443 -21.41 40.24 -12.85
CA PHE A 443 -20.36 41.02 -13.52
C PHE A 443 -20.43 40.92 -15.06
N PHE A 444 -21.02 39.86 -15.60
CA PHE A 444 -21.12 39.63 -17.05
C PHE A 444 -22.51 39.99 -17.60
N LEU A 445 -23.41 40.44 -16.78
CA LEU A 445 -24.75 40.90 -17.14
C LEU A 445 -24.85 42.44 -17.20
#